data_49a69f9d6f757ede5de07ed3dbb36208
#
_entry.id   49a69f9d6f757ede5de07ed3dbb36208
#
_cell.length_a   1.000
_cell.length_b   1.000
_cell.length_c   1.000
_cell.angle_alpha   90.00
_cell.angle_beta   90.00
_cell.angle_gamma   90.00
#
_symmetry.space_group_name_H-M   'P 1'
#
loop_
_entity.id
_entity.type
_entity.pdbx_description
1 polymer ?
#
loop_
_entity_poly.entity_id
_entity_poly.type
_entity_poly.pdbx_seq_one_letter_code
_entity_poly.pdbx_strand_id
1 'polypeptide(L)'
;MIHHISAEYLTVDRVREILENNIKIDLSEDAKKRIVRCREYLDNKMETQKEPIYGITTGFGSLCNISIDKDQLSQLQKNLVMSHACGTGERVPAEIVKLMLLLKIQSLSYGNSGVQLETVQRLVDFFNNDVLPVVFQQGSLGASGDLAPLANMCLPLLGLGEVEYKGARRPSDEVLKEFGWKPISLQSKEGLALLNGTQFMSAFGVYSLIKARRLSEWADLIGAMSLDAFDGRINPFIDEVHEIRAHKGQLTTARNFRRLLEGSEMIARPKKHVQDPYSFRCIPQVHGASKDTIDYVGGVLETEINSPTDNPTIFPEKDIIVSAGNFHGQPIALAMDFLAIAVAELGNISERRIYKLISGARELPSFLVAKPGLNSGFMIPQYAAASIVSQSKGLCWPASCDSIPSSQGQEDHVSGSNAATKLYRVVLNTERVLAIELLNAAQALEFRRPLRSSKPIEDLLAAYRKHVPFVENDQVMYTLIDASVKFLQTEKL
;
A
#
# COMPACT_ATOMS: atom_id res chain seq x y z
N MET A 1 -24.76 -1.09 -2.17
CA MET A 1 -24.41 -0.39 -0.89
C MET A 1 -23.68 0.88 -1.26
N ILE A 2 -23.90 1.97 -0.53
CA ILE A 2 -23.19 3.25 -0.72
C ILE A 2 -22.48 3.57 0.59
N HIS A 3 -21.23 4.00 0.52
CA HIS A 3 -20.49 4.54 1.65
C HIS A 3 -20.62 6.07 1.63
N HIS A 4 -21.13 6.64 2.72
CA HIS A 4 -21.25 8.08 2.85
C HIS A 4 -20.00 8.68 3.50
N ILE A 5 -19.26 9.47 2.72
CA ILE A 5 -18.08 10.21 3.20
C ILE A 5 -18.54 11.23 4.25
N SER A 6 -17.94 11.18 5.42
CA SER A 6 -18.32 12.02 6.57
C SER A 6 -17.09 12.37 7.43
N ALA A 7 -17.29 13.01 8.59
CA ALA A 7 -16.23 13.19 9.60
C ALA A 7 -16.07 11.98 10.53
N GLU A 8 -16.81 10.91 10.35
CA GLU A 8 -16.60 9.68 11.08
C GLU A 8 -15.26 9.07 10.71
N TYR A 9 -14.63 8.41 11.68
CA TYR A 9 -13.30 7.86 11.51
C TYR A 9 -13.29 6.74 10.46
N LEU A 10 -12.54 6.94 9.40
CA LEU A 10 -12.36 5.99 8.31
C LEU A 10 -11.23 5.01 8.66
N THR A 11 -11.55 3.74 8.86
CA THR A 11 -10.53 2.70 9.12
C THR A 11 -9.95 2.15 7.82
N VAL A 12 -8.72 1.63 7.87
CA VAL A 12 -8.10 0.94 6.72
C VAL A 12 -8.93 -0.30 6.31
N ASP A 13 -9.55 -0.98 7.24
CA ASP A 13 -10.45 -2.11 6.93
C ASP A 13 -11.68 -1.66 6.15
N ARG A 14 -12.24 -0.49 6.49
CA ARG A 14 -13.36 0.07 5.71
C ARG A 14 -12.92 0.50 4.31
N VAL A 15 -11.73 1.06 4.17
CA VAL A 15 -11.14 1.37 2.85
C VAL A 15 -10.99 0.10 2.02
N ARG A 16 -10.46 -0.98 2.61
CA ARG A 16 -10.36 -2.29 1.95
C ARG A 16 -11.72 -2.78 1.45
N GLU A 17 -12.75 -2.76 2.30
CA GLU A 17 -14.11 -3.16 1.92
C GLU A 17 -14.67 -2.35 0.75
N ILE A 18 -14.44 -1.03 0.73
CA ILE A 18 -14.89 -0.14 -0.35
C ILE A 18 -14.26 -0.55 -1.68
N LEU A 19 -12.95 -0.82 -1.68
CA LEU A 19 -12.22 -1.18 -2.89
C LEU A 19 -12.54 -2.60 -3.38
N GLU A 20 -12.47 -3.60 -2.50
CA GLU A 20 -12.68 -5.01 -2.85
C GLU A 20 -14.10 -5.31 -3.33
N ASN A 21 -15.10 -4.64 -2.75
CA ASN A 21 -16.49 -4.84 -3.10
C ASN A 21 -17.04 -3.77 -4.07
N ASN A 22 -16.19 -2.92 -4.64
CA ASN A 22 -16.57 -1.82 -5.53
C ASN A 22 -17.75 -0.99 -4.99
N ILE A 23 -17.71 -0.67 -3.69
CA ILE A 23 -18.75 0.10 -3.03
C ILE A 23 -18.74 1.52 -3.58
N LYS A 24 -19.88 2.00 -4.06
CA LYS A 24 -20.03 3.40 -4.47
C LYS A 24 -19.96 4.33 -3.26
N ILE A 25 -19.48 5.55 -3.48
CA ILE A 25 -19.38 6.57 -2.44
C ILE A 25 -20.28 7.76 -2.75
N ASP A 26 -20.70 8.47 -1.71
CA ASP A 26 -21.38 9.76 -1.82
C ASP A 26 -20.96 10.65 -0.63
N LEU A 27 -21.13 11.96 -0.78
CA LEU A 27 -20.92 12.89 0.33
C LEU A 27 -22.14 12.86 1.26
N SER A 28 -21.91 12.73 2.57
CA SER A 28 -23.00 12.94 3.54
C SER A 28 -23.49 14.40 3.49
N GLU A 29 -24.73 14.63 3.89
CA GLU A 29 -25.29 15.98 3.95
C GLU A 29 -24.48 16.91 4.85
N ASP A 30 -23.90 16.38 5.92
CA ASP A 30 -23.02 17.12 6.81
C ASP A 30 -21.69 17.49 6.14
N ALA A 31 -21.08 16.57 5.38
CA ALA A 31 -19.89 16.87 4.59
C ALA A 31 -20.16 17.97 3.55
N LYS A 32 -21.28 17.88 2.82
CA LYS A 32 -21.69 18.92 1.86
C LYS A 32 -21.83 20.29 2.53
N LYS A 33 -22.49 20.35 3.69
CA LYS A 33 -22.63 21.59 4.47
C LYS A 33 -21.29 22.17 4.91
N ARG A 34 -20.36 21.34 5.38
CA ARG A 34 -19.00 21.82 5.78
C ARG A 34 -18.24 22.39 4.58
N ILE A 35 -18.25 21.71 3.43
CA ILE A 35 -17.59 22.17 2.22
C ILE A 35 -18.15 23.53 1.78
N VAL A 36 -19.48 23.65 1.64
CA VAL A 36 -20.16 24.88 1.23
C VAL A 36 -19.85 26.01 2.19
N ARG A 37 -20.01 25.78 3.48
CA ARG A 37 -19.71 26.78 4.52
C ARG A 37 -18.27 27.30 4.47
N CYS A 38 -17.31 26.41 4.26
CA CYS A 38 -15.91 26.81 4.16
C CYS A 38 -15.66 27.66 2.89
N ARG A 39 -16.28 27.32 1.77
CA ARG A 39 -16.18 28.07 0.53
C ARG A 39 -16.81 29.48 0.69
N GLU A 40 -18.02 29.55 1.20
CA GLU A 40 -18.73 30.82 1.45
C GLU A 40 -17.96 31.75 2.42
N TYR A 41 -17.39 31.16 3.48
CA TYR A 41 -16.53 31.91 4.40
C TYR A 41 -15.32 32.50 3.67
N LEU A 42 -14.64 31.71 2.84
CA LEU A 42 -13.47 32.18 2.09
C LEU A 42 -13.85 33.29 1.09
N ASP A 43 -14.95 33.15 0.36
CA ASP A 43 -15.42 34.16 -0.59
C ASP A 43 -15.70 35.48 0.11
N ASN A 44 -16.44 35.46 1.22
CA ASN A 44 -16.74 36.64 2.03
C ASN A 44 -15.46 37.29 2.60
N LYS A 45 -14.50 36.45 3.04
CA LYS A 45 -13.21 36.93 3.57
C LYS A 45 -12.41 37.67 2.52
N MET A 46 -12.37 37.17 1.28
CA MET A 46 -11.67 37.81 0.15
C MET A 46 -12.31 39.12 -0.29
N GLU A 47 -13.62 39.33 -0.07
CA GLU A 47 -14.28 40.59 -0.34
C GLU A 47 -13.93 41.67 0.67
N THR A 48 -13.75 41.28 1.93
CA THR A 48 -13.60 42.20 3.08
C THR A 48 -12.16 42.45 3.49
N GLN A 49 -11.26 41.47 3.28
CA GLN A 49 -9.84 41.57 3.70
C GLN A 49 -8.98 42.24 2.63
N LYS A 50 -8.23 43.27 3.04
CA LYS A 50 -7.31 44.00 2.15
C LYS A 50 -5.88 43.41 2.13
N GLU A 51 -5.49 42.69 3.17
CA GLU A 51 -4.17 42.10 3.27
C GLU A 51 -4.05 40.85 2.40
N PRO A 52 -2.90 40.63 1.73
CA PRO A 52 -2.68 39.41 0.95
C PRO A 52 -2.77 38.16 1.81
N ILE A 53 -3.41 37.11 1.28
CA ILE A 53 -3.52 35.80 1.95
C ILE A 53 -2.72 34.79 1.10
N TYR A 54 -1.74 34.13 1.72
CA TYR A 54 -0.88 33.14 1.06
C TYR A 54 -1.70 32.09 0.27
N GLY A 55 -1.34 31.91 -0.97
CA GLY A 55 -1.92 30.87 -1.84
C GLY A 55 -3.39 31.09 -2.19
N ILE A 56 -3.98 32.23 -1.83
CA ILE A 56 -5.36 32.61 -2.13
C ILE A 56 -5.35 33.86 -3.02
N THR A 57 -4.69 34.95 -2.59
CA THR A 57 -4.54 36.20 -3.33
C THR A 57 -3.08 36.47 -3.71
N THR A 58 -2.18 35.53 -3.52
CA THR A 58 -0.75 35.61 -3.87
C THR A 58 -0.34 34.42 -4.73
N GLY A 59 0.85 34.51 -5.32
CA GLY A 59 1.55 33.37 -5.88
C GLY A 59 1.94 32.33 -4.82
N PHE A 60 2.65 31.29 -5.21
CA PHE A 60 2.94 30.10 -4.40
C PHE A 60 4.45 29.93 -4.18
N GLY A 61 4.84 29.23 -3.11
CA GLY A 61 6.22 28.94 -2.79
C GLY A 61 7.06 30.25 -2.73
N SER A 62 8.15 30.32 -3.46
CA SER A 62 9.01 31.50 -3.54
C SER A 62 8.34 32.73 -4.14
N LEU A 63 7.18 32.60 -4.80
CA LEU A 63 6.38 33.69 -5.36
C LEU A 63 5.30 34.20 -4.39
N CYS A 64 5.32 33.83 -3.13
CA CYS A 64 4.29 34.14 -2.13
C CYS A 64 4.11 35.66 -1.85
N ASN A 65 5.09 36.48 -2.21
CA ASN A 65 5.04 37.94 -2.04
C ASN A 65 4.45 38.69 -3.26
N ILE A 66 4.04 37.97 -4.34
CA ILE A 66 3.45 38.55 -5.53
C ILE A 66 1.93 38.48 -5.39
N SER A 67 1.28 39.64 -5.27
CA SER A 67 -0.19 39.72 -5.25
C SER A 67 -0.77 39.55 -6.64
N ILE A 68 -1.93 38.88 -6.73
CA ILE A 68 -2.65 38.56 -7.97
C ILE A 68 -4.00 39.27 -7.94
N ASP A 69 -4.37 39.88 -9.05
CA ASP A 69 -5.66 40.57 -9.18
C ASP A 69 -6.83 39.57 -9.16
N LYS A 70 -7.97 40.00 -8.59
CA LYS A 70 -9.15 39.15 -8.37
C LYS A 70 -9.66 38.45 -9.63
N ASP A 71 -9.65 39.17 -10.76
CA ASP A 71 -10.11 38.67 -12.07
C ASP A 71 -9.16 37.60 -12.66
N GLN A 72 -7.94 37.48 -12.16
CA GLN A 72 -6.93 36.51 -12.60
C GLN A 72 -6.84 35.25 -11.71
N LEU A 73 -7.55 35.21 -10.57
CA LEU A 73 -7.42 34.13 -9.59
C LEU A 73 -7.80 32.76 -10.17
N SER A 74 -8.86 32.66 -10.96
CA SER A 74 -9.25 31.40 -11.59
C SER A 74 -8.20 30.92 -12.61
N GLN A 75 -7.64 31.83 -13.40
CA GLN A 75 -6.57 31.51 -14.32
C GLN A 75 -5.30 31.07 -13.58
N LEU A 76 -4.98 31.68 -12.44
CA LEU A 76 -3.88 31.28 -11.58
C LEU A 76 -4.04 29.82 -11.11
N GLN A 77 -5.22 29.43 -10.65
CA GLN A 77 -5.49 28.06 -10.20
C GLN A 77 -5.31 27.04 -11.34
N LYS A 78 -5.82 27.37 -12.54
CA LYS A 78 -5.64 26.54 -13.72
C LYS A 78 -4.17 26.41 -14.11
N ASN A 79 -3.43 27.51 -14.14
CA ASN A 79 -1.99 27.53 -14.44
C ASN A 79 -1.19 26.71 -13.42
N LEU A 80 -1.57 26.77 -12.14
CA LEU A 80 -0.96 25.98 -11.08
C LEU A 80 -1.09 24.48 -11.36
N VAL A 81 -2.30 24.00 -11.62
CA VAL A 81 -2.53 22.59 -11.94
C VAL A 81 -1.73 22.16 -13.17
N MET A 82 -1.76 22.96 -14.24
CA MET A 82 -1.05 22.65 -15.50
C MET A 82 0.47 22.58 -15.30
N SER A 83 1.06 23.57 -14.64
CA SER A 83 2.52 23.67 -14.46
C SER A 83 3.08 22.62 -13.50
N HIS A 84 2.27 22.14 -12.55
CA HIS A 84 2.66 21.12 -11.57
C HIS A 84 2.42 19.69 -12.06
N ALA A 85 1.65 19.49 -13.13
CA ALA A 85 1.41 18.18 -13.74
C ALA A 85 2.62 17.72 -14.57
N CYS A 86 3.77 17.56 -13.92
CA CYS A 86 5.05 17.21 -14.52
C CYS A 86 5.54 15.80 -14.15
N GLY A 87 4.67 14.94 -13.64
CA GLY A 87 4.99 13.55 -13.29
C GLY A 87 5.51 12.77 -14.50
N THR A 88 6.42 11.83 -14.24
CA THR A 88 7.09 11.01 -15.29
C THR A 88 7.33 9.58 -14.79
N GLY A 89 7.93 8.74 -15.65
CA GLY A 89 8.26 7.33 -15.34
C GLY A 89 7.07 6.39 -15.46
N GLU A 90 7.07 5.35 -14.66
CA GLU A 90 6.00 4.36 -14.65
C GLU A 90 4.67 4.97 -14.16
N ARG A 91 3.56 4.47 -14.72
CA ARG A 91 2.23 4.88 -14.27
C ARG A 91 1.92 4.31 -12.88
N VAL A 92 1.15 5.04 -12.13
CA VAL A 92 0.56 4.55 -10.88
C VAL A 92 -0.51 3.52 -11.23
N PRO A 93 -0.54 2.35 -10.57
CA PRO A 93 -1.58 1.35 -10.77
C PRO A 93 -3.00 1.90 -10.55
N ALA A 94 -3.95 1.43 -11.34
CA ALA A 94 -5.34 1.91 -11.33
C ALA A 94 -6.00 1.86 -9.94
N GLU A 95 -5.77 0.77 -9.20
CA GLU A 95 -6.28 0.60 -7.83
C GLU A 95 -5.71 1.62 -6.84
N ILE A 96 -4.47 2.04 -7.02
CA ILE A 96 -3.86 3.09 -6.19
C ILE A 96 -4.41 4.47 -6.60
N VAL A 97 -4.60 4.74 -7.89
CA VAL A 97 -5.25 5.98 -8.35
C VAL A 97 -6.68 6.09 -7.80
N LYS A 98 -7.43 4.99 -7.82
CA LYS A 98 -8.78 4.95 -7.23
C LYS A 98 -8.74 5.26 -5.73
N LEU A 99 -7.74 4.75 -5.02
CA LEU A 99 -7.52 5.06 -3.61
C LEU A 99 -7.09 6.52 -3.39
N MET A 100 -6.25 7.09 -4.27
CA MET A 100 -5.90 8.53 -4.23
C MET A 100 -7.16 9.41 -4.32
N LEU A 101 -8.09 9.09 -5.23
CA LEU A 101 -9.37 9.80 -5.33
C LEU A 101 -10.17 9.71 -4.04
N LEU A 102 -10.34 8.50 -3.48
CA LEU A 102 -11.07 8.29 -2.22
C LEU A 102 -10.48 9.13 -1.08
N LEU A 103 -9.16 9.07 -0.90
CA LEU A 103 -8.48 9.79 0.18
C LEU A 103 -8.50 11.31 -0.01
N LYS A 104 -8.42 11.80 -1.26
CA LYS A 104 -8.58 13.25 -1.54
C LYS A 104 -10.00 13.70 -1.23
N ILE A 105 -11.03 12.96 -1.62
CA ILE A 105 -12.42 13.25 -1.30
C ILE A 105 -12.62 13.29 0.22
N GLN A 106 -12.10 12.31 0.95
CA GLN A 106 -12.15 12.25 2.41
C GLN A 106 -11.52 13.51 3.03
N SER A 107 -10.30 13.87 2.62
CA SER A 107 -9.59 15.05 3.12
C SER A 107 -10.37 16.35 2.87
N LEU A 108 -10.92 16.53 1.67
CA LEU A 108 -11.70 17.73 1.32
C LEU A 108 -13.04 17.81 2.05
N SER A 109 -13.61 16.67 2.45
CA SER A 109 -14.91 16.58 3.12
C SER A 109 -14.96 17.18 4.53
N TYR A 110 -13.79 17.38 5.15
CA TYR A 110 -13.69 18.01 6.47
C TYR A 110 -14.05 19.50 6.45
N GLY A 111 -14.03 20.15 5.27
CA GLY A 111 -14.44 21.55 5.14
C GLY A 111 -13.38 22.54 5.64
N ASN A 112 -12.09 22.22 5.48
CA ASN A 112 -10.97 23.07 5.84
C ASN A 112 -10.19 23.62 4.64
N SER A 113 -10.63 23.29 3.40
CA SER A 113 -9.85 23.51 2.18
C SER A 113 -10.38 24.64 1.29
N GLY A 114 -11.59 25.13 1.50
CA GLY A 114 -12.18 26.22 0.72
C GLY A 114 -12.49 25.85 -0.75
N VAL A 115 -12.79 24.59 -1.03
CA VAL A 115 -13.16 24.11 -2.37
C VAL A 115 -14.65 24.26 -2.63
N GLN A 116 -15.02 24.32 -3.92
CA GLN A 116 -16.41 24.25 -4.34
C GLN A 116 -16.96 22.83 -4.13
N LEU A 117 -18.26 22.71 -3.83
CA LEU A 117 -18.91 21.40 -3.73
C LEU A 117 -18.89 20.65 -5.06
N GLU A 118 -19.03 21.35 -6.19
CA GLU A 118 -18.96 20.76 -7.53
C GLU A 118 -17.62 20.07 -7.80
N THR A 119 -16.52 20.65 -7.33
CA THR A 119 -15.18 20.07 -7.47
C THR A 119 -15.08 18.73 -6.75
N VAL A 120 -15.54 18.66 -5.50
CA VAL A 120 -15.53 17.42 -4.73
C VAL A 120 -16.50 16.38 -5.30
N GLN A 121 -17.69 16.82 -5.73
CA GLN A 121 -18.66 15.94 -6.37
C GLN A 121 -18.11 15.31 -7.66
N ARG A 122 -17.37 16.06 -8.48
CA ARG A 122 -16.73 15.51 -9.68
C ARG A 122 -15.67 14.46 -9.36
N LEU A 123 -14.93 14.60 -8.27
CA LEU A 123 -14.01 13.53 -7.81
C LEU A 123 -14.80 12.27 -7.40
N VAL A 124 -15.96 12.45 -6.72
CA VAL A 124 -16.89 11.34 -6.41
C VAL A 124 -17.39 10.67 -7.70
N ASP A 125 -17.76 11.46 -8.70
CA ASP A 125 -18.20 10.93 -9.99
C ASP A 125 -17.10 10.14 -10.70
N PHE A 126 -15.86 10.62 -10.67
CA PHE A 126 -14.70 9.89 -11.20
C PHE A 126 -14.50 8.54 -10.48
N PHE A 127 -14.49 8.54 -9.16
CA PHE A 127 -14.39 7.32 -8.37
C PHE A 127 -15.49 6.32 -8.70
N ASN A 128 -16.73 6.79 -8.74
CA ASN A 128 -17.90 5.93 -8.92
C ASN A 128 -18.03 5.33 -10.34
N ASN A 129 -17.46 5.98 -11.34
CA ASN A 129 -17.55 5.55 -12.74
C ASN A 129 -16.24 4.97 -13.27
N ASP A 130 -15.25 4.72 -12.39
CA ASP A 130 -13.92 4.22 -12.75
C ASP A 130 -13.26 5.07 -13.85
N VAL A 131 -13.46 6.38 -13.79
CA VAL A 131 -12.74 7.37 -14.61
C VAL A 131 -11.46 7.73 -13.88
N LEU A 132 -10.39 6.99 -14.14
CA LEU A 132 -9.17 7.06 -13.35
C LEU A 132 -8.13 7.95 -14.04
N PRO A 133 -7.75 9.10 -13.45
CA PRO A 133 -6.70 9.95 -13.99
C PRO A 133 -5.38 9.22 -14.21
N VAL A 134 -4.66 9.54 -15.28
CA VAL A 134 -3.31 9.01 -15.51
C VAL A 134 -2.32 9.76 -14.63
N VAL A 135 -1.73 9.05 -13.68
CA VAL A 135 -0.75 9.56 -12.72
C VAL A 135 0.56 8.81 -12.88
N PHE A 136 1.70 9.46 -12.57
CA PHE A 136 3.03 8.88 -12.69
C PHE A 136 3.71 8.75 -11.33
N GLN A 137 4.62 7.78 -11.20
CA GLN A 137 5.26 7.45 -9.93
C GLN A 137 6.40 8.41 -9.55
N GLN A 138 6.98 9.14 -10.49
CA GLN A 138 8.09 10.07 -10.27
C GLN A 138 7.62 11.52 -10.46
N GLY A 139 8.11 12.41 -9.60
CA GLY A 139 7.81 13.85 -9.67
C GLY A 139 7.48 14.50 -8.32
N SER A 140 7.48 13.75 -7.22
CA SER A 140 7.24 14.26 -5.87
C SER A 140 8.35 13.86 -4.91
N LEU A 141 8.66 14.73 -3.97
CA LEU A 141 9.47 14.43 -2.77
C LEU A 141 8.58 14.17 -1.55
N GLY A 142 7.40 14.78 -1.49
CA GLY A 142 6.48 14.66 -0.36
C GLY A 142 6.74 15.66 0.78
N ALA A 143 7.70 16.58 0.63
CA ALA A 143 7.97 17.62 1.62
C ALA A 143 6.97 18.78 1.55
N SER A 144 6.57 19.16 0.34
CA SER A 144 5.50 20.15 0.08
C SER A 144 4.14 19.49 -0.20
N GLY A 145 3.98 18.25 0.22
CA GLY A 145 2.92 17.36 -0.25
C GLY A 145 3.25 16.77 -1.63
N ASP A 146 2.30 16.03 -2.17
CA ASP A 146 2.44 15.26 -3.42
C ASP A 146 2.05 16.08 -4.64
N LEU A 147 2.69 17.24 -4.88
CA LEU A 147 2.28 18.25 -5.85
C LEU A 147 2.08 17.69 -7.26
N ALA A 148 3.12 17.10 -7.85
CA ALA A 148 3.07 16.63 -9.24
C ALA A 148 2.07 15.47 -9.47
N PRO A 149 2.05 14.39 -8.68
CA PRO A 149 1.07 13.32 -8.87
C PRO A 149 -0.36 13.78 -8.61
N LEU A 150 -0.61 14.66 -7.63
CA LEU A 150 -1.95 15.22 -7.39
C LEU A 150 -2.37 16.19 -8.49
N ALA A 151 -1.43 16.95 -9.08
CA ALA A 151 -1.71 17.77 -10.26
C ALA A 151 -2.12 16.89 -11.46
N ASN A 152 -1.38 15.83 -11.75
CA ASN A 152 -1.77 14.86 -12.76
C ASN A 152 -3.17 14.26 -12.49
N MET A 153 -3.47 13.90 -11.23
CA MET A 153 -4.79 13.40 -10.85
C MET A 153 -5.92 14.43 -11.11
N CYS A 154 -5.63 15.72 -10.99
CA CYS A 154 -6.63 16.79 -11.11
C CYS A 154 -6.79 17.39 -12.52
N LEU A 155 -5.87 17.11 -13.46
CA LEU A 155 -6.01 17.59 -14.86
C LEU A 155 -7.36 17.28 -15.49
N PRO A 156 -7.94 16.06 -15.30
CA PRO A 156 -9.24 15.72 -15.89
C PRO A 156 -10.41 16.57 -15.38
N LEU A 157 -10.33 17.16 -14.19
CA LEU A 157 -11.33 18.12 -13.71
C LEU A 157 -11.45 19.33 -14.65
N LEU A 158 -10.32 19.71 -15.27
CA LEU A 158 -10.21 20.84 -16.21
C LEU A 158 -10.42 20.42 -17.68
N GLY A 159 -10.76 19.15 -17.93
CA GLY A 159 -10.82 18.59 -19.28
C GLY A 159 -9.44 18.46 -19.95
N LEU A 160 -8.37 18.37 -19.15
CA LEU A 160 -6.98 18.25 -19.61
C LEU A 160 -6.41 16.88 -19.23
N GLY A 161 -5.30 16.50 -19.88
CA GLY A 161 -4.64 15.23 -19.60
C GLY A 161 -5.42 14.02 -20.08
N GLU A 162 -5.22 12.89 -19.45
CA GLU A 162 -5.76 11.61 -19.88
C GLU A 162 -6.32 10.83 -18.69
N VAL A 163 -7.24 9.93 -18.97
CA VAL A 163 -7.83 9.00 -18.01
C VAL A 163 -7.75 7.56 -18.52
N GLU A 164 -7.68 6.60 -17.63
CA GLU A 164 -7.96 5.21 -17.91
C GLU A 164 -9.47 4.98 -17.69
N TYR A 165 -10.15 4.57 -18.74
CA TYR A 165 -11.59 4.33 -18.72
C TYR A 165 -11.95 3.14 -19.61
N LYS A 166 -12.71 2.19 -19.09
CA LYS A 166 -13.07 0.92 -19.77
C LYS A 166 -11.86 0.14 -20.33
N GLY A 167 -10.76 0.14 -19.55
CA GLY A 167 -9.53 -0.56 -19.91
C GLY A 167 -8.69 0.12 -21.00
N ALA A 168 -9.01 1.33 -21.41
CA ALA A 168 -8.29 2.11 -22.41
C ALA A 168 -7.88 3.48 -21.87
N ARG A 169 -6.69 3.94 -22.27
CA ARG A 169 -6.22 5.31 -22.02
C ARG A 169 -6.82 6.25 -23.07
N ARG A 170 -7.45 7.31 -22.60
CA ARG A 170 -8.21 8.25 -23.43
C ARG A 170 -7.99 9.70 -23.02
N PRO A 171 -8.07 10.68 -23.94
CA PRO A 171 -8.16 12.08 -23.58
C PRO A 171 -9.33 12.34 -22.64
N SER A 172 -9.10 13.09 -21.57
CA SER A 172 -10.13 13.31 -20.55
C SER A 172 -11.31 14.13 -21.06
N ASP A 173 -11.10 15.08 -21.97
CA ASP A 173 -12.18 15.89 -22.57
C ASP A 173 -13.20 15.05 -23.36
N GLU A 174 -12.74 13.97 -24.02
CA GLU A 174 -13.62 13.03 -24.71
C GLU A 174 -14.50 12.27 -23.72
N VAL A 175 -13.88 11.76 -22.62
CA VAL A 175 -14.62 11.01 -21.59
C VAL A 175 -15.59 11.91 -20.84
N LEU A 176 -15.20 13.15 -20.51
CA LEU A 176 -16.12 14.13 -19.94
C LEU A 176 -17.33 14.37 -20.82
N LYS A 177 -17.14 14.51 -22.14
CA LYS A 177 -18.24 14.70 -23.10
C LYS A 177 -19.19 13.50 -23.15
N GLU A 178 -18.68 12.25 -23.04
CA GLU A 178 -19.52 11.05 -22.97
C GLU A 178 -20.50 11.08 -21.78
N PHE A 179 -20.05 11.61 -20.63
CA PHE A 179 -20.88 11.77 -19.43
C PHE A 179 -21.71 13.05 -19.42
N GLY A 180 -21.54 13.95 -20.38
CA GLY A 180 -22.13 15.28 -20.36
C GLY A 180 -21.55 16.19 -19.27
N TRP A 181 -20.38 15.87 -18.75
CA TRP A 181 -19.68 16.67 -17.73
C TRP A 181 -18.91 17.82 -18.38
N LYS A 182 -19.10 19.02 -17.83
CA LYS A 182 -18.31 20.19 -18.24
C LYS A 182 -17.00 20.25 -17.43
N PRO A 183 -15.91 20.76 -18.01
CA PRO A 183 -14.73 21.12 -17.25
C PRO A 183 -15.07 22.07 -16.08
N ILE A 184 -14.45 21.85 -14.93
CA ILE A 184 -14.59 22.68 -13.74
C ILE A 184 -13.80 23.99 -13.92
N SER A 185 -14.40 25.12 -13.57
CA SER A 185 -13.68 26.39 -13.43
C SER A 185 -13.26 26.56 -11.98
N LEU A 186 -11.98 26.35 -11.69
CA LEU A 186 -11.45 26.46 -10.32
C LEU A 186 -11.53 27.89 -9.81
N GLN A 187 -12.00 28.04 -8.58
CA GLN A 187 -12.00 29.31 -7.85
C GLN A 187 -10.71 29.47 -7.04
N SER A 188 -10.53 30.64 -6.43
CA SER A 188 -9.39 30.93 -5.56
C SER A 188 -9.13 29.81 -4.56
N LYS A 189 -7.86 29.49 -4.31
CA LYS A 189 -7.40 28.43 -3.38
C LYS A 189 -7.61 26.98 -3.90
N GLU A 190 -8.53 26.69 -4.82
CA GLU A 190 -8.88 25.33 -5.21
C GLU A 190 -7.72 24.56 -5.86
N GLY A 191 -6.92 25.22 -6.71
CA GLY A 191 -5.72 24.60 -7.27
C GLY A 191 -4.82 24.06 -6.16
N LEU A 192 -4.51 24.89 -5.16
CA LEU A 192 -3.64 24.51 -4.06
C LEU A 192 -4.30 23.45 -3.16
N ALA A 193 -5.61 23.53 -2.89
CA ALA A 193 -6.33 22.50 -2.14
C ALA A 193 -6.30 21.13 -2.81
N LEU A 194 -6.30 21.10 -4.14
CA LEU A 194 -6.22 19.87 -4.92
C LEU A 194 -4.79 19.27 -4.96
N LEU A 195 -3.78 20.12 -5.07
CA LEU A 195 -2.38 19.70 -5.25
C LEU A 195 -1.63 19.44 -3.94
N ASN A 196 -1.87 20.26 -2.91
CA ASN A 196 -1.27 20.01 -1.60
C ASN A 196 -1.93 18.79 -0.94
N GLY A 197 -1.13 18.10 -0.13
CA GLY A 197 -1.58 16.97 0.65
C GLY A 197 -0.76 15.72 0.38
N THR A 198 -1.07 14.67 1.11
CA THR A 198 -0.29 13.43 1.18
C THR A 198 -0.99 12.24 0.52
N GLN A 199 -2.00 12.49 -0.33
CA GLN A 199 -2.89 11.43 -0.80
C GLN A 199 -2.20 10.43 -1.76
N PHE A 200 -1.16 10.82 -2.48
CA PHE A 200 -0.35 9.88 -3.25
C PHE A 200 0.43 8.94 -2.33
N MET A 201 1.19 9.49 -1.39
CA MET A 201 1.93 8.70 -0.40
C MET A 201 1.01 7.82 0.43
N SER A 202 -0.09 8.38 0.92
CA SER A 202 -1.09 7.66 1.73
C SER A 202 -1.77 6.54 0.96
N ALA A 203 -2.06 6.73 -0.33
CA ALA A 203 -2.65 5.69 -1.17
C ALA A 203 -1.71 4.49 -1.34
N PHE A 204 -0.45 4.73 -1.65
CA PHE A 204 0.57 3.67 -1.68
C PHE A 204 0.75 3.01 -0.32
N GLY A 205 0.79 3.81 0.76
CA GLY A 205 0.93 3.32 2.13
C GLY A 205 -0.22 2.42 2.55
N VAL A 206 -1.47 2.85 2.36
CA VAL A 206 -2.67 2.08 2.72
C VAL A 206 -2.80 0.81 1.88
N TYR A 207 -2.59 0.90 0.56
CA TYR A 207 -2.57 -0.28 -0.31
C TYR A 207 -1.53 -1.31 0.15
N SER A 208 -0.32 -0.84 0.43
CA SER A 208 0.78 -1.68 0.89
C SER A 208 0.51 -2.28 2.27
N LEU A 209 -0.13 -1.54 3.18
CA LEU A 209 -0.52 -2.02 4.51
C LEU A 209 -1.58 -3.14 4.43
N ILE A 210 -2.61 -2.95 3.59
CA ILE A 210 -3.64 -4.00 3.35
C ILE A 210 -2.96 -5.28 2.84
N LYS A 211 -2.09 -5.15 1.87
CA LYS A 211 -1.30 -6.28 1.35
C LYS A 211 -0.38 -6.89 2.42
N ALA A 212 0.34 -6.07 3.20
CA ALA A 212 1.27 -6.53 4.22
C ALA A 212 0.55 -7.32 5.33
N ARG A 213 -0.63 -6.90 5.78
CA ARG A 213 -1.48 -7.64 6.73
C ARG A 213 -1.78 -9.03 6.18
N ARG A 214 -2.28 -9.11 4.95
CA ARG A 214 -2.57 -10.38 4.29
C ARG A 214 -1.33 -11.26 4.10
N LEU A 215 -0.21 -10.70 3.65
CA LEU A 215 1.04 -11.43 3.48
C LEU A 215 1.60 -11.95 4.81
N SER A 216 1.39 -11.24 5.91
CA SER A 216 1.78 -11.69 7.25
C SER A 216 0.97 -12.93 7.71
N GLU A 217 -0.31 -13.01 7.34
CA GLU A 217 -1.14 -14.21 7.58
C GLU A 217 -0.70 -15.37 6.70
N TRP A 218 -0.48 -15.14 5.41
CA TRP A 218 0.08 -16.13 4.50
C TRP A 218 1.46 -16.63 4.94
N ALA A 219 2.33 -15.76 5.45
CA ALA A 219 3.65 -16.14 5.94
C ALA A 219 3.57 -17.15 7.10
N ASP A 220 2.60 -16.98 8.02
CA ASP A 220 2.39 -17.95 9.11
C ASP A 220 1.89 -19.29 8.55
N LEU A 221 0.92 -19.28 7.66
CA LEU A 221 0.32 -20.50 7.10
C LEU A 221 1.31 -21.28 6.24
N ILE A 222 2.04 -20.59 5.35
CA ILE A 222 3.07 -21.19 4.50
C ILE A 222 4.26 -21.66 5.34
N GLY A 223 4.67 -20.83 6.32
CA GLY A 223 5.73 -21.20 7.25
C GLY A 223 5.40 -22.45 8.08
N ALA A 224 4.13 -22.63 8.47
CA ALA A 224 3.67 -23.85 9.16
C ALA A 224 3.73 -25.07 8.24
N MET A 225 3.28 -24.93 6.97
CA MET A 225 3.44 -26.00 5.96
C MET A 225 4.91 -26.37 5.74
N SER A 226 5.78 -25.37 5.65
CA SER A 226 7.23 -25.55 5.49
C SER A 226 7.84 -26.26 6.71
N LEU A 227 7.45 -25.89 7.92
CA LEU A 227 7.93 -26.51 9.16
C LEU A 227 7.56 -27.99 9.23
N ASP A 228 6.31 -28.31 8.88
CA ASP A 228 5.80 -29.67 8.87
C ASP A 228 6.48 -30.51 7.77
N ALA A 229 6.58 -29.99 6.57
CA ALA A 229 7.30 -30.61 5.45
C ALA A 229 8.80 -30.85 5.76
N PHE A 230 9.44 -29.94 6.50
CA PHE A 230 10.83 -30.08 6.95
C PHE A 230 11.03 -31.03 8.13
N ASP A 231 9.97 -31.64 8.65
CA ASP A 231 10.00 -32.44 9.87
C ASP A 231 10.46 -31.64 11.08
N GLY A 232 9.97 -30.41 11.23
CA GLY A 232 10.36 -29.50 12.28
C GLY A 232 9.76 -29.85 13.66
N ARG A 233 10.17 -29.11 14.68
CA ARG A 233 9.74 -29.26 16.07
C ARG A 233 8.76 -28.16 16.47
N ILE A 234 7.73 -28.53 17.26
CA ILE A 234 6.78 -27.57 17.84
C ILE A 234 7.29 -26.93 19.14
N ASN A 235 8.27 -27.54 19.81
CA ASN A 235 8.78 -27.05 21.09
C ASN A 235 9.21 -25.57 21.10
N PRO A 236 9.80 -25.00 20.02
CA PRO A 236 10.13 -23.57 19.99
C PRO A 236 8.92 -22.62 20.04
N PHE A 237 7.69 -23.14 19.94
CA PHE A 237 6.46 -22.36 19.86
C PHE A 237 5.60 -22.46 21.14
N ILE A 238 6.06 -23.08 22.21
CA ILE A 238 5.31 -23.21 23.48
C ILE A 238 5.16 -21.84 24.16
N ASP A 239 4.09 -21.69 24.96
CA ASP A 239 3.76 -20.38 25.56
C ASP A 239 4.84 -19.89 26.52
N GLU A 240 5.42 -20.75 27.32
CA GLU A 240 6.44 -20.41 28.32
C GLU A 240 7.66 -19.69 27.71
N VAL A 241 8.08 -20.07 26.49
CA VAL A 241 9.18 -19.42 25.78
C VAL A 241 8.84 -17.98 25.40
N HIS A 242 7.59 -17.72 25.05
CA HIS A 242 7.16 -16.41 24.52
C HIS A 242 6.64 -15.48 25.60
N GLU A 243 6.10 -16.01 26.70
CA GLU A 243 5.61 -15.23 27.85
C GLU A 243 6.77 -14.53 28.58
N ILE A 244 7.93 -15.15 28.70
CA ILE A 244 9.13 -14.52 29.30
C ILE A 244 9.76 -13.45 28.42
N ARG A 245 9.31 -13.32 27.14
CA ARG A 245 9.70 -12.27 26.18
C ARG A 245 8.49 -11.82 25.38
N ALA A 246 7.58 -11.12 26.05
CA ALA A 246 6.19 -10.92 25.67
C ALA A 246 5.96 -9.84 24.58
N HIS A 247 6.69 -9.87 23.46
CA HIS A 247 6.31 -9.08 22.29
C HIS A 247 5.00 -9.59 21.71
N LYS A 248 4.04 -8.69 21.45
CA LYS A 248 2.68 -9.03 21.03
C LYS A 248 2.65 -9.90 19.77
N GLY A 249 3.39 -9.50 18.75
CA GLY A 249 3.47 -10.25 17.49
C GLY A 249 4.13 -11.61 17.65
N GLN A 250 5.16 -11.73 18.53
CA GLN A 250 5.82 -13.00 18.83
C GLN A 250 4.85 -13.99 19.48
N LEU A 251 4.10 -13.56 20.49
CA LEU A 251 3.03 -14.35 21.14
C LEU A 251 1.98 -14.81 20.14
N THR A 252 1.51 -13.87 19.30
CA THR A 252 0.50 -14.15 18.27
C THR A 252 1.00 -15.18 17.26
N THR A 253 2.23 -15.04 16.76
CA THR A 253 2.81 -15.98 15.80
C THR A 253 2.97 -17.38 16.40
N ALA A 254 3.49 -17.48 17.62
CA ALA A 254 3.64 -18.78 18.30
C ALA A 254 2.30 -19.49 18.46
N ARG A 255 1.27 -18.78 18.89
CA ARG A 255 -0.11 -19.30 19.00
C ARG A 255 -0.66 -19.77 17.66
N ASN A 256 -0.45 -18.99 16.59
CA ASN A 256 -0.89 -19.35 15.24
C ASN A 256 -0.26 -20.68 14.81
N PHE A 257 1.06 -20.86 14.99
CA PHE A 257 1.74 -22.09 14.61
C PHE A 257 1.26 -23.30 15.37
N ARG A 258 1.03 -23.20 16.69
CA ARG A 258 0.46 -24.30 17.47
C ARG A 258 -0.91 -24.71 16.96
N ARG A 259 -1.79 -23.72 16.68
CA ARG A 259 -3.13 -23.95 16.11
C ARG A 259 -3.07 -24.57 14.71
N LEU A 260 -2.20 -24.03 13.83
CA LEU A 260 -2.07 -24.50 12.45
C LEU A 260 -1.52 -25.91 12.35
N LEU A 261 -0.73 -26.36 13.31
CA LEU A 261 -0.05 -27.67 13.29
C LEU A 261 -0.68 -28.69 14.25
N GLU A 262 -1.76 -28.34 14.93
CA GLU A 262 -2.48 -29.25 15.81
C GLU A 262 -3.02 -30.46 15.02
N GLY A 263 -2.70 -31.66 15.51
CA GLY A 263 -3.11 -32.91 14.89
C GLY A 263 -2.22 -33.40 13.74
N SER A 264 -1.10 -32.71 13.42
CA SER A 264 -0.14 -33.18 12.43
C SER A 264 0.61 -34.44 12.91
N GLU A 265 0.55 -35.50 12.09
CA GLU A 265 1.33 -36.74 12.32
C GLU A 265 2.82 -36.49 12.20
N MET A 266 3.22 -35.52 11.34
CA MET A 266 4.62 -35.11 11.20
C MET A 266 5.14 -34.47 12.48
N ILE A 267 4.39 -33.54 13.07
CA ILE A 267 4.75 -32.90 14.35
C ILE A 267 4.81 -33.92 15.48
N ALA A 268 3.88 -34.86 15.52
CA ALA A 268 3.76 -35.85 16.60
C ALA A 268 4.85 -36.94 16.59
N ARG A 269 5.47 -37.21 15.42
CA ARG A 269 6.46 -38.28 15.33
C ARG A 269 7.74 -37.97 16.11
N PRO A 270 8.47 -38.99 16.62
CA PRO A 270 9.79 -38.81 17.21
C PRO A 270 10.78 -38.16 16.24
N LYS A 271 11.55 -37.19 16.74
CA LYS A 271 12.50 -36.44 15.92
C LYS A 271 13.92 -36.98 16.06
N LYS A 272 14.60 -37.21 14.93
CA LYS A 272 16.01 -37.67 14.88
C LYS A 272 17.04 -36.56 15.14
N HIS A 273 16.61 -35.30 15.21
CA HIS A 273 17.48 -34.13 15.38
C HIS A 273 17.19 -33.40 16.68
N VAL A 274 18.19 -32.69 17.21
CA VAL A 274 18.08 -31.99 18.50
C VAL A 274 17.35 -30.67 18.36
N GLN A 275 17.61 -29.90 17.29
CA GLN A 275 17.00 -28.58 17.07
C GLN A 275 16.83 -28.30 15.57
N ASP A 276 15.96 -27.31 15.28
CA ASP A 276 15.71 -26.80 13.93
C ASP A 276 16.66 -25.63 13.59
N PRO A 277 16.89 -25.39 12.29
CA PRO A 277 17.55 -24.17 11.82
C PRO A 277 16.80 -22.90 12.25
N TYR A 278 17.48 -21.77 12.31
CA TYR A 278 16.90 -20.50 12.72
C TYR A 278 15.67 -20.09 11.90
N SER A 279 15.68 -20.36 10.59
CA SER A 279 14.55 -20.04 9.71
C SER A 279 13.24 -20.77 10.07
N PHE A 280 13.29 -21.79 10.91
CA PHE A 280 12.13 -22.49 11.47
C PHE A 280 11.91 -22.16 12.95
N ARG A 281 12.92 -22.34 13.81
CA ARG A 281 12.71 -22.14 15.25
C ARG A 281 12.59 -20.70 15.69
N CYS A 282 13.05 -19.71 14.87
CA CYS A 282 12.93 -18.28 15.17
C CYS A 282 11.78 -17.61 14.41
N ILE A 283 10.87 -18.37 13.81
CA ILE A 283 9.69 -17.81 13.14
C ILE A 283 8.89 -16.86 14.07
N PRO A 284 8.59 -17.21 15.33
CA PRO A 284 7.83 -16.32 16.21
C PRO A 284 8.51 -14.95 16.41
N GLN A 285 9.83 -14.92 16.52
CA GLN A 285 10.59 -13.68 16.72
C GLN A 285 10.58 -12.80 15.47
N VAL A 286 10.77 -13.40 14.29
CA VAL A 286 10.88 -12.66 13.03
C VAL A 286 9.51 -12.22 12.51
N HIS A 287 8.57 -13.16 12.35
CA HIS A 287 7.20 -12.83 11.92
C HIS A 287 6.52 -11.89 12.93
N GLY A 288 6.80 -12.10 14.23
CA GLY A 288 6.25 -11.28 15.30
C GLY A 288 6.71 -9.83 15.22
N ALA A 289 7.99 -9.58 15.02
CA ALA A 289 8.53 -8.24 14.84
C ALA A 289 7.90 -7.52 13.63
N SER A 290 7.70 -8.24 12.52
CA SER A 290 7.00 -7.69 11.35
C SER A 290 5.54 -7.35 11.67
N LYS A 291 4.82 -8.21 12.42
CA LYS A 291 3.43 -7.94 12.86
C LYS A 291 3.32 -6.69 13.72
N ASP A 292 4.20 -6.54 14.71
CA ASP A 292 4.22 -5.37 15.60
C ASP A 292 4.48 -4.07 14.80
N THR A 293 5.36 -4.13 13.79
CA THR A 293 5.63 -2.99 12.90
C THR A 293 4.43 -2.69 12.00
N ILE A 294 3.78 -3.71 11.43
CA ILE A 294 2.56 -3.55 10.60
C ILE A 294 1.45 -2.88 11.40
N ASP A 295 1.26 -3.28 12.67
CA ASP A 295 0.27 -2.67 13.58
C ASP A 295 0.59 -1.20 13.86
N TYR A 296 1.87 -0.87 14.14
CA TYR A 296 2.31 0.51 14.35
C TYR A 296 2.04 1.39 13.12
N VAL A 297 2.45 0.93 11.95
CA VAL A 297 2.24 1.67 10.69
C VAL A 297 0.76 1.84 10.39
N GLY A 298 -0.07 0.84 10.73
CA GLY A 298 -1.52 0.91 10.62
C GLY A 298 -2.09 2.12 11.34
N GLY A 299 -1.69 2.35 12.60
CA GLY A 299 -2.13 3.51 13.38
C GLY A 299 -1.70 4.85 12.79
N VAL A 300 -0.48 4.94 12.25
CA VAL A 300 0.00 6.16 11.59
C VAL A 300 -0.81 6.47 10.34
N LEU A 301 -1.01 5.49 9.46
CA LEU A 301 -1.76 5.67 8.22
C LEU A 301 -3.24 5.96 8.48
N GLU A 302 -3.86 5.33 9.48
CA GLU A 302 -5.24 5.64 9.84
C GLU A 302 -5.40 7.06 10.35
N THR A 303 -4.43 7.61 11.08
CA THR A 303 -4.43 9.02 11.46
C THR A 303 -4.35 9.92 10.24
N GLU A 304 -3.45 9.61 9.30
CA GLU A 304 -3.21 10.42 8.11
C GLU A 304 -4.44 10.48 7.18
N ILE A 305 -5.11 9.36 6.91
CA ILE A 305 -6.28 9.32 6.02
C ILE A 305 -7.51 10.02 6.61
N ASN A 306 -7.49 10.33 7.90
CA ASN A 306 -8.52 11.08 8.62
C ASN A 306 -8.14 12.55 8.86
N SER A 307 -7.17 13.06 8.11
CA SER A 307 -6.63 14.42 8.30
C SER A 307 -6.78 15.28 7.04
N PRO A 308 -7.18 16.57 7.17
CA PRO A 308 -6.99 17.55 6.11
C PRO A 308 -5.50 17.91 6.04
N THR A 309 -4.89 17.68 4.87
CA THR A 309 -3.45 17.79 4.68
C THR A 309 -3.05 18.82 3.61
N ASP A 310 -3.95 19.72 3.25
CA ASP A 310 -3.65 20.84 2.35
C ASP A 310 -3.26 22.12 3.11
N ASN A 311 -2.87 23.15 2.36
CA ASN A 311 -2.43 24.44 2.88
C ASN A 311 -2.85 25.59 1.92
N PRO A 312 -3.22 26.78 2.43
CA PRO A 312 -3.49 27.10 3.84
C PRO A 312 -4.74 26.41 4.37
N THR A 313 -4.77 26.18 5.68
CA THR A 313 -5.91 25.55 6.36
C THR A 313 -6.91 26.62 6.82
N ILE A 314 -8.19 26.39 6.62
CA ILE A 314 -9.29 27.32 6.90
C ILE A 314 -10.14 26.80 8.05
N PHE A 315 -10.41 27.67 9.05
CA PHE A 315 -11.26 27.39 10.20
C PHE A 315 -12.38 28.45 10.26
N PRO A 316 -13.50 28.23 9.54
CA PRO A 316 -14.57 29.24 9.45
C PRO A 316 -15.13 29.65 10.81
N GLU A 317 -15.27 28.69 11.74
CA GLU A 317 -15.83 28.91 13.07
C GLU A 317 -14.96 29.81 13.95
N LYS A 318 -13.67 29.90 13.65
CA LYS A 318 -12.70 30.67 14.43
C LYS A 318 -12.25 31.94 13.72
N ASP A 319 -12.75 32.20 12.52
CA ASP A 319 -12.31 33.26 11.62
C ASP A 319 -10.77 33.23 11.37
N ILE A 320 -10.22 32.03 11.14
CA ILE A 320 -8.79 31.81 10.96
C ILE A 320 -8.50 31.21 9.58
N ILE A 321 -7.54 31.78 8.87
CA ILE A 321 -6.86 31.18 7.71
C ILE A 321 -5.36 31.17 8.04
N VAL A 322 -4.73 30.01 8.03
CA VAL A 322 -3.34 29.88 8.45
C VAL A 322 -2.53 29.03 7.46
N SER A 323 -1.36 29.54 7.06
CA SER A 323 -0.36 28.75 6.33
C SER A 323 0.46 27.95 7.34
N ALA A 324 0.42 26.63 7.22
CA ALA A 324 1.08 25.68 8.12
C ALA A 324 1.66 24.51 7.30
N GLY A 325 2.15 23.46 7.96
CA GLY A 325 2.90 22.38 7.35
C GLY A 325 2.19 21.01 7.31
N ASN A 326 0.86 20.95 7.38
CA ASN A 326 0.14 19.66 7.42
C ASN A 326 0.27 18.83 6.14
N PHE A 327 0.78 19.40 5.07
CA PHE A 327 1.12 18.70 3.83
C PHE A 327 2.43 17.90 3.93
N HIS A 328 3.22 18.10 4.98
CA HIS A 328 4.55 17.50 5.10
C HIS A 328 4.47 16.00 5.41
N GLY A 329 4.96 15.18 4.50
CA GLY A 329 4.82 13.71 4.56
C GLY A 329 5.74 12.98 5.53
N GLN A 330 6.51 13.65 6.39
CA GLN A 330 7.49 13.00 7.28
C GLN A 330 6.89 11.87 8.14
N PRO A 331 5.71 12.02 8.77
CA PRO A 331 5.15 10.95 9.60
C PRO A 331 4.94 9.65 8.83
N ILE A 332 4.38 9.75 7.62
CA ILE A 332 4.12 8.57 6.79
C ILE A 332 5.37 8.08 6.04
N ALA A 333 6.33 8.94 5.76
CA ALA A 333 7.62 8.54 5.17
C ALA A 333 8.37 7.57 6.08
N LEU A 334 8.51 7.88 7.37
CA LEU A 334 9.10 6.99 8.38
C LEU A 334 8.32 5.68 8.50
N ALA A 335 6.99 5.78 8.60
CA ALA A 335 6.13 4.60 8.70
C ALA A 335 6.28 3.66 7.49
N MET A 336 6.36 4.20 6.27
CA MET A 336 6.53 3.40 5.05
C MET A 336 7.91 2.77 4.94
N ASP A 337 8.98 3.45 5.38
CA ASP A 337 10.31 2.84 5.46
C ASP A 337 10.33 1.68 6.48
N PHE A 338 9.71 1.85 7.64
CA PHE A 338 9.59 0.77 8.63
C PHE A 338 8.80 -0.41 8.08
N LEU A 339 7.69 -0.15 7.37
CA LEU A 339 6.89 -1.20 6.75
C LEU A 339 7.67 -1.94 5.65
N ALA A 340 8.47 -1.24 4.84
CA ALA A 340 9.30 -1.85 3.82
C ALA A 340 10.31 -2.84 4.43
N ILE A 341 10.98 -2.45 5.52
CA ILE A 341 11.92 -3.31 6.26
C ILE A 341 11.18 -4.53 6.84
N ALA A 342 10.03 -4.29 7.50
CA ALA A 342 9.28 -5.37 8.15
C ALA A 342 8.74 -6.40 7.15
N VAL A 343 8.28 -5.97 5.98
CA VAL A 343 7.77 -6.87 4.94
C VAL A 343 8.92 -7.59 4.24
N ALA A 344 10.07 -6.93 4.01
CA ALA A 344 11.25 -7.57 3.46
C ALA A 344 11.76 -8.71 4.35
N GLU A 345 11.68 -8.59 5.67
CA GLU A 345 12.09 -9.64 6.61
C GLU A 345 11.20 -10.89 6.55
N LEU A 346 9.91 -10.75 6.24
CA LEU A 346 9.05 -11.91 5.93
C LEU A 346 9.57 -12.65 4.69
N GLY A 347 9.98 -11.92 3.66
CA GLY A 347 10.62 -12.49 2.47
C GLY A 347 11.97 -13.14 2.78
N ASN A 348 12.83 -12.50 3.59
CA ASN A 348 14.14 -12.99 3.96
C ASN A 348 14.07 -14.35 4.65
N ILE A 349 13.24 -14.48 5.69
CA ILE A 349 13.12 -15.75 6.42
C ILE A 349 12.44 -16.83 5.58
N SER A 350 11.48 -16.45 4.71
CA SER A 350 10.83 -17.32 3.74
C SER A 350 11.85 -17.94 2.78
N GLU A 351 12.70 -17.12 2.16
CA GLU A 351 13.76 -17.59 1.27
C GLU A 351 14.73 -18.55 1.99
N ARG A 352 15.09 -18.31 3.25
CA ARG A 352 15.90 -19.23 4.03
C ARG A 352 15.22 -20.58 4.30
N ARG A 353 13.89 -20.62 4.40
CA ARG A 353 13.13 -21.88 4.47
C ARG A 353 13.15 -22.63 3.14
N ILE A 354 12.95 -21.91 2.01
CA ILE A 354 13.09 -22.49 0.66
C ILE A 354 14.45 -23.18 0.52
N TYR A 355 15.52 -22.46 0.86
CA TYR A 355 16.89 -23.02 0.81
C TYR A 355 17.04 -24.30 1.62
N LYS A 356 16.41 -24.40 2.80
CA LYS A 356 16.44 -25.61 3.62
C LYS A 356 15.60 -26.75 3.05
N LEU A 357 14.44 -26.46 2.49
CA LEU A 357 13.57 -27.47 1.90
C LEU A 357 14.23 -28.19 0.73
N ILE A 358 14.99 -27.49 -0.11
CA ILE A 358 15.64 -28.07 -1.30
C ILE A 358 16.98 -28.73 -1.01
N SER A 359 17.49 -28.65 0.21
CA SER A 359 18.87 -29.04 0.56
C SER A 359 19.11 -30.55 0.63
N GLY A 360 18.10 -31.40 0.50
CA GLY A 360 18.20 -32.83 0.73
C GLY A 360 18.27 -33.22 2.21
N ALA A 361 18.08 -32.26 3.14
CA ALA A 361 18.08 -32.53 4.58
C ALA A 361 16.75 -33.15 5.03
N ARG A 362 16.81 -33.82 6.20
CA ARG A 362 15.62 -34.36 6.85
C ARG A 362 14.85 -35.37 5.98
N GLU A 363 15.57 -36.20 5.23
CA GLU A 363 15.00 -37.24 4.36
C GLU A 363 14.17 -36.69 3.17
N LEU A 364 14.24 -35.40 2.89
CA LEU A 364 13.71 -34.85 1.64
C LEU A 364 14.68 -35.12 0.49
N PRO A 365 14.20 -35.39 -0.73
CA PRO A 365 15.08 -35.50 -1.87
C PRO A 365 15.72 -34.14 -2.20
N SER A 366 16.98 -34.16 -2.64
CA SER A 366 17.66 -32.96 -3.10
C SER A 366 16.85 -32.28 -4.21
N PHE A 367 16.67 -30.97 -4.09
CA PHE A 367 15.90 -30.17 -5.02
C PHE A 367 14.44 -30.60 -5.20
N LEU A 368 13.90 -31.40 -4.26
CA LEU A 368 12.50 -31.85 -4.22
C LEU A 368 12.04 -32.58 -5.50
N VAL A 369 12.93 -33.40 -6.08
CA VAL A 369 12.64 -34.24 -7.25
C VAL A 369 12.97 -35.69 -6.99
N ALA A 370 12.20 -36.59 -7.60
CA ALA A 370 12.36 -38.04 -7.41
C ALA A 370 13.59 -38.62 -8.16
N LYS A 371 14.04 -37.94 -9.22
CA LYS A 371 15.18 -38.39 -10.05
C LYS A 371 16.16 -37.24 -10.23
N PRO A 372 16.94 -36.87 -9.16
CA PRO A 372 17.95 -35.83 -9.27
C PRO A 372 19.04 -36.20 -10.28
N GLY A 373 19.55 -35.19 -11.00
CA GLY A 373 20.49 -35.37 -12.09
C GLY A 373 19.83 -35.37 -13.48
N LEU A 374 18.81 -36.19 -13.71
CA LEU A 374 17.93 -36.04 -14.88
C LEU A 374 17.04 -34.79 -14.74
N ASN A 375 16.55 -34.52 -13.52
CA ASN A 375 15.76 -33.36 -13.18
C ASN A 375 16.59 -32.41 -12.27
N SER A 376 16.49 -31.11 -12.51
CA SER A 376 17.04 -30.04 -11.67
C SER A 376 16.05 -29.58 -10.60
N GLY A 377 14.77 -29.80 -10.80
CA GLY A 377 13.69 -29.53 -9.87
C GLY A 377 13.62 -28.08 -9.40
N PHE A 378 13.64 -27.90 -8.09
CA PHE A 378 13.43 -26.60 -7.44
C PHE A 378 14.73 -25.81 -7.17
N MET A 379 15.84 -26.20 -7.81
CA MET A 379 17.12 -25.49 -7.69
C MET A 379 16.97 -24.01 -8.08
N ILE A 380 16.47 -23.72 -9.27
CA ILE A 380 16.40 -22.35 -9.82
C ILE A 380 15.23 -21.53 -9.24
N PRO A 381 14.07 -22.08 -8.87
CA PRO A 381 13.10 -21.34 -8.05
C PRO A 381 13.68 -20.71 -6.77
N GLN A 382 14.63 -21.40 -6.08
CA GLN A 382 15.33 -20.81 -4.94
C GLN A 382 16.23 -19.63 -5.36
N TYR A 383 16.95 -19.72 -6.50
CA TYR A 383 17.71 -18.58 -7.02
C TYR A 383 16.80 -17.39 -7.35
N ALA A 384 15.62 -17.63 -7.90
CA ALA A 384 14.63 -16.57 -8.14
C ALA A 384 14.23 -15.88 -6.83
N ALA A 385 13.92 -16.65 -5.78
CA ALA A 385 13.60 -16.10 -4.46
C ALA A 385 14.78 -15.30 -3.89
N ALA A 386 16.00 -15.83 -3.95
CA ALA A 386 17.22 -15.16 -3.48
C ALA A 386 17.49 -13.84 -4.23
N SER A 387 17.27 -13.82 -5.55
CA SER A 387 17.42 -12.61 -6.38
C SER A 387 16.40 -11.51 -5.96
N ILE A 388 15.14 -11.90 -5.73
CA ILE A 388 14.08 -10.99 -5.29
C ILE A 388 14.39 -10.41 -3.90
N VAL A 389 14.85 -11.24 -2.97
CA VAL A 389 15.25 -10.80 -1.62
C VAL A 389 16.44 -9.84 -1.69
N SER A 390 17.43 -10.12 -2.55
CA SER A 390 18.57 -9.22 -2.77
C SER A 390 18.14 -7.86 -3.32
N GLN A 391 17.17 -7.83 -4.25
CA GLN A 391 16.58 -6.58 -4.73
C GLN A 391 15.86 -5.82 -3.61
N SER A 392 15.05 -6.51 -2.82
CA SER A 392 14.30 -5.90 -1.70
C SER A 392 15.23 -5.26 -0.68
N LYS A 393 16.41 -5.85 -0.40
CA LYS A 393 17.43 -5.26 0.46
C LYS A 393 17.83 -3.85 -0.01
N GLY A 394 18.06 -3.67 -1.30
CA GLY A 394 18.37 -2.36 -1.88
C GLY A 394 17.21 -1.37 -1.75
N LEU A 395 15.97 -1.85 -1.84
CA LEU A 395 14.77 -1.03 -1.69
C LEU A 395 14.46 -0.65 -0.23
N CYS A 396 15.08 -1.29 0.76
CA CYS A 396 14.90 -0.98 2.19
C CYS A 396 15.78 0.16 2.71
N TRP A 397 16.62 0.80 1.87
CA TRP A 397 17.35 1.98 2.27
C TRP A 397 16.36 3.10 2.64
N PRO A 398 16.53 3.78 3.80
CA PRO A 398 15.60 4.82 4.22
C PRO A 398 15.55 5.97 3.22
N ALA A 399 14.36 6.32 2.74
CA ALA A 399 14.10 7.53 1.96
C ALA A 399 13.63 8.70 2.85
N SER A 400 13.14 8.39 4.05
CA SER A 400 12.67 9.36 5.03
C SER A 400 13.77 10.23 5.66
N CYS A 401 15.05 9.89 5.45
CA CYS A 401 16.22 10.63 5.96
C CYS A 401 16.87 11.52 4.89
N ASP A 402 16.14 11.86 3.83
CA ASP A 402 16.67 12.65 2.74
C ASP A 402 16.64 14.16 3.01
N SER A 403 17.52 14.92 2.33
CA SER A 403 17.61 16.36 2.42
C SER A 403 18.05 16.93 1.08
N ILE A 404 17.08 17.32 0.25
CA ILE A 404 17.32 17.82 -1.10
C ILE A 404 16.79 19.25 -1.20
N PRO A 405 17.66 20.29 -1.42
CA PRO A 405 17.18 21.64 -1.65
C PRO A 405 16.40 21.73 -2.97
N SER A 406 15.28 22.44 -2.96
CA SER A 406 14.41 22.61 -4.12
C SER A 406 13.94 24.05 -4.29
N SER A 407 13.41 24.41 -5.46
CA SER A 407 12.66 25.64 -5.73
C SER A 407 13.30 26.93 -5.19
N GLN A 408 14.59 27.16 -5.44
CA GLN A 408 15.32 28.38 -5.07
C GLN A 408 15.40 28.67 -3.54
N GLY A 409 15.48 27.67 -2.71
CA GLY A 409 15.70 27.82 -1.29
C GLY A 409 14.58 27.30 -0.41
N GLN A 410 13.68 26.49 -0.93
CA GLN A 410 12.87 25.63 -0.06
C GLN A 410 13.77 24.56 0.56
N GLU A 411 13.62 24.38 1.86
CA GLU A 411 14.40 23.41 2.65
C GLU A 411 13.63 22.09 2.73
N ASP A 412 13.55 21.38 1.59
CA ASP A 412 12.90 20.07 1.57
C ASP A 412 13.83 19.02 2.20
N HIS A 413 13.33 18.23 3.12
CA HIS A 413 14.12 17.25 3.87
C HIS A 413 13.39 15.92 4.08
N VAL A 414 12.59 15.50 3.11
CA VAL A 414 11.94 14.18 3.11
C VAL A 414 11.73 13.69 1.69
N SER A 415 11.87 12.39 1.49
CA SER A 415 11.49 11.69 0.25
C SER A 415 10.36 10.69 0.51
N GLY A 416 9.24 11.16 1.03
CA GLY A 416 8.09 10.33 1.37
C GLY A 416 7.48 9.63 0.16
N SER A 417 7.45 10.28 -0.99
CA SER A 417 6.96 9.68 -2.24
C SER A 417 7.87 8.54 -2.72
N ASN A 418 9.20 8.65 -2.53
CA ASN A 418 10.13 7.55 -2.79
C ASN A 418 9.96 6.42 -1.76
N ALA A 419 9.70 6.73 -0.48
CA ALA A 419 9.38 5.70 0.52
C ALA A 419 8.13 4.91 0.12
N ALA A 420 7.10 5.60 -0.38
CA ALA A 420 5.85 5.00 -0.83
C ALA A 420 6.02 4.05 -2.03
N THR A 421 6.66 4.50 -3.09
CA THR A 421 6.83 3.71 -4.32
C THR A 421 7.77 2.53 -4.16
N LYS A 422 8.85 2.66 -3.37
CA LYS A 422 9.73 1.52 -3.07
C LYS A 422 9.07 0.49 -2.14
N LEU A 423 8.27 0.92 -1.15
CA LEU A 423 7.48 0.03 -0.30
C LEU A 423 6.56 -0.86 -1.13
N TYR A 424 5.84 -0.27 -2.09
CA TYR A 424 4.98 -1.01 -3.01
C TYR A 424 5.74 -2.14 -3.71
N ARG A 425 6.96 -1.87 -4.22
CA ARG A 425 7.81 -2.87 -4.86
C ARG A 425 8.24 -3.97 -3.89
N VAL A 426 8.60 -3.63 -2.65
CA VAL A 426 8.98 -4.61 -1.61
C VAL A 426 7.80 -5.54 -1.29
N VAL A 427 6.59 -5.00 -1.17
CA VAL A 427 5.38 -5.79 -0.92
C VAL A 427 5.12 -6.81 -2.05
N LEU A 428 5.20 -6.38 -3.32
CA LEU A 428 5.07 -7.28 -4.47
C LEU A 428 6.17 -8.32 -4.54
N ASN A 429 7.39 -7.97 -4.17
CA ASN A 429 8.51 -8.89 -4.09
C ASN A 429 8.29 -9.95 -3.02
N THR A 430 7.83 -9.56 -1.84
CA THR A 430 7.55 -10.50 -0.74
C THR A 430 6.39 -11.43 -1.10
N GLU A 431 5.35 -10.95 -1.79
CA GLU A 431 4.28 -11.80 -2.32
C GLU A 431 4.84 -12.92 -3.22
N ARG A 432 5.76 -12.57 -4.14
CA ARG A 432 6.43 -13.56 -5.01
C ARG A 432 7.29 -14.56 -4.24
N VAL A 433 8.04 -14.11 -3.23
CA VAL A 433 8.89 -15.00 -2.42
C VAL A 433 8.03 -15.97 -1.61
N LEU A 434 6.94 -15.52 -1.01
CA LEU A 434 5.98 -16.39 -0.31
C LEU A 434 5.29 -17.37 -1.27
N ALA A 435 4.98 -16.97 -2.50
CA ALA A 435 4.44 -17.85 -3.52
C ALA A 435 5.44 -18.96 -3.91
N ILE A 436 6.73 -18.63 -4.02
CA ILE A 436 7.80 -19.61 -4.25
C ILE A 436 7.94 -20.52 -3.03
N GLU A 437 7.84 -20.02 -1.80
CA GLU A 437 7.85 -20.87 -0.61
C GLU A 437 6.66 -21.82 -0.59
N LEU A 438 5.44 -21.37 -0.89
CA LEU A 438 4.26 -22.23 -0.98
C LEU A 438 4.47 -23.35 -2.00
N LEU A 439 4.99 -23.03 -3.18
CA LEU A 439 5.31 -24.00 -4.23
C LEU A 439 6.29 -25.07 -3.73
N ASN A 440 7.35 -24.66 -3.04
CA ASN A 440 8.35 -25.58 -2.47
C ASN A 440 7.80 -26.39 -1.28
N ALA A 441 7.06 -25.77 -0.37
CA ALA A 441 6.49 -26.42 0.80
C ALA A 441 5.45 -27.46 0.43
N ALA A 442 4.57 -27.16 -0.51
CA ALA A 442 3.58 -28.09 -1.05
C ALA A 442 4.25 -29.29 -1.72
N GLN A 443 5.29 -29.05 -2.52
CA GLN A 443 6.08 -30.12 -3.12
C GLN A 443 6.75 -31.01 -2.05
N ALA A 444 7.39 -30.40 -1.06
CA ALA A 444 8.08 -31.11 0.00
C ALA A 444 7.12 -31.95 0.88
N LEU A 445 5.93 -31.43 1.16
CA LEU A 445 4.94 -32.12 1.97
C LEU A 445 4.43 -33.43 1.34
N GLU A 446 4.35 -33.47 0.01
CA GLU A 446 3.95 -34.70 -0.70
C GLU A 446 4.98 -35.83 -0.56
N PHE A 447 6.26 -35.55 -0.40
CA PHE A 447 7.28 -36.54 -0.10
C PHE A 447 7.16 -37.14 1.30
N ARG A 448 6.28 -36.58 2.17
CA ARG A 448 6.00 -37.09 3.52
C ARG A 448 4.92 -38.18 3.54
N ARG A 449 4.22 -38.37 2.44
CA ARG A 449 3.16 -39.39 2.35
C ARG A 449 3.75 -40.79 2.73
N PRO A 450 3.00 -41.65 3.45
CA PRO A 450 1.56 -41.54 3.77
C PRO A 450 1.21 -40.68 4.98
N LEU A 451 2.19 -40.13 5.71
CA LEU A 451 1.91 -39.26 6.88
C LEU A 451 1.14 -38.01 6.46
N ARG A 452 0.22 -37.60 7.33
CA ARG A 452 -0.65 -36.46 7.11
C ARG A 452 -0.23 -35.27 7.99
N SER A 453 -0.34 -34.08 7.42
CA SER A 453 -0.26 -32.84 8.16
C SER A 453 -1.54 -32.57 8.96
N SER A 454 -1.60 -31.44 9.63
CA SER A 454 -2.82 -30.97 10.30
C SER A 454 -3.93 -30.67 9.27
N LYS A 455 -5.18 -30.65 9.75
CA LYS A 455 -6.31 -30.38 8.85
C LYS A 455 -6.20 -29.03 8.11
N PRO A 456 -5.84 -27.88 8.76
CA PRO A 456 -5.67 -26.61 8.01
C PRO A 456 -4.64 -26.69 6.87
N ILE A 457 -3.53 -27.39 7.12
CA ILE A 457 -2.46 -27.54 6.11
C ILE A 457 -2.89 -28.49 5.00
N GLU A 458 -3.58 -29.58 5.28
CA GLU A 458 -4.11 -30.48 4.25
C GLU A 458 -5.20 -29.80 3.40
N ASP A 459 -6.08 -29.02 4.02
CA ASP A 459 -7.10 -28.25 3.32
C ASP A 459 -6.44 -27.22 2.36
N LEU A 460 -5.40 -26.49 2.83
CA LEU A 460 -4.61 -25.59 2.00
C LEU A 460 -3.94 -26.33 0.83
N LEU A 461 -3.30 -27.47 1.11
CA LEU A 461 -2.65 -28.27 0.06
C LEU A 461 -3.66 -28.72 -0.98
N ALA A 462 -4.84 -29.20 -0.56
CA ALA A 462 -5.90 -29.64 -1.45
C ALA A 462 -6.47 -28.50 -2.32
N ALA A 463 -6.64 -27.30 -1.76
CA ALA A 463 -7.03 -26.10 -2.50
C ALA A 463 -5.95 -25.70 -3.51
N TYR A 464 -4.70 -25.65 -3.07
CA TYR A 464 -3.55 -25.26 -3.90
C TYR A 464 -3.33 -26.23 -5.09
N ARG A 465 -3.49 -27.53 -4.87
CA ARG A 465 -3.32 -28.58 -5.91
C ARG A 465 -4.34 -28.50 -7.05
N LYS A 466 -5.43 -27.77 -6.89
CA LYS A 466 -6.36 -27.47 -8.00
C LYS A 466 -5.75 -26.49 -9.02
N HIS A 467 -4.75 -25.72 -8.63
CA HIS A 467 -4.11 -24.68 -9.44
C HIS A 467 -2.68 -25.04 -9.85
N VAL A 468 -1.95 -25.72 -8.96
CA VAL A 468 -0.53 -26.06 -9.16
C VAL A 468 -0.34 -27.55 -8.87
N PRO A 469 -0.05 -28.38 -9.90
CA PRO A 469 0.11 -29.81 -9.73
C PRO A 469 1.42 -30.15 -9.01
N PHE A 470 1.54 -31.39 -8.52
CA PHE A 470 2.82 -31.95 -8.09
C PHE A 470 3.79 -32.03 -9.28
N VAL A 471 5.04 -31.63 -9.06
CA VAL A 471 6.10 -31.64 -10.09
C VAL A 471 6.84 -32.98 -10.05
N GLU A 472 6.49 -33.88 -10.93
CA GLU A 472 7.15 -35.17 -11.03
C GLU A 472 8.46 -35.10 -11.86
N ASN A 473 8.44 -34.35 -12.95
CA ASN A 473 9.55 -34.09 -13.84
C ASN A 473 9.70 -32.60 -14.11
N ASP A 474 10.88 -32.16 -14.54
CA ASP A 474 11.16 -30.77 -14.87
C ASP A 474 10.16 -30.23 -15.90
N GLN A 475 9.68 -29.03 -15.63
CA GLN A 475 8.74 -28.29 -16.49
C GLN A 475 9.01 -26.77 -16.40
N VAL A 476 8.26 -25.98 -17.13
CA VAL A 476 8.43 -24.52 -17.15
C VAL A 476 7.95 -23.92 -15.81
N MET A 477 8.90 -23.51 -14.96
CA MET A 477 8.62 -23.17 -13.56
C MET A 477 7.98 -21.79 -13.37
N TYR A 478 8.22 -20.83 -14.26
CA TYR A 478 7.64 -19.47 -14.07
C TYR A 478 6.11 -19.51 -14.09
N THR A 479 5.50 -20.38 -14.88
CA THR A 479 4.03 -20.53 -14.93
C THR A 479 3.44 -21.02 -13.61
N LEU A 480 4.18 -21.88 -12.90
CA LEU A 480 3.78 -22.38 -11.58
C LEU A 480 3.96 -21.30 -10.51
N ILE A 481 5.00 -20.48 -10.62
CA ILE A 481 5.22 -19.33 -9.73
C ILE A 481 4.09 -18.30 -9.92
N ASP A 482 3.74 -17.96 -11.17
CA ASP A 482 2.64 -17.04 -11.47
C ASP A 482 1.29 -17.56 -10.97
N ALA A 483 1.01 -18.87 -11.16
CA ALA A 483 -0.19 -19.51 -10.61
C ALA A 483 -0.21 -19.47 -9.08
N SER A 484 0.95 -19.62 -8.43
CA SER A 484 1.08 -19.51 -6.97
C SER A 484 0.85 -18.08 -6.47
N VAL A 485 1.38 -17.07 -7.16
CA VAL A 485 1.10 -15.65 -6.86
C VAL A 485 -0.41 -15.37 -6.98
N LYS A 486 -1.02 -15.82 -8.08
CA LYS A 486 -2.47 -15.65 -8.29
C LYS A 486 -3.28 -16.35 -7.21
N PHE A 487 -2.87 -17.54 -6.77
CA PHE A 487 -3.51 -18.25 -5.66
C PHE A 487 -3.47 -17.42 -4.37
N LEU A 488 -2.30 -16.86 -4.00
CA LEU A 488 -2.19 -15.99 -2.82
C LEU A 488 -3.09 -14.75 -2.92
N GLN A 489 -3.32 -14.24 -4.13
CA GLN A 489 -4.14 -13.04 -4.35
C GLN A 489 -5.65 -13.33 -4.26
N THR A 490 -6.08 -14.51 -4.66
CA THR A 490 -7.51 -14.83 -4.83
C THR A 490 -8.10 -15.75 -3.76
N GLU A 491 -7.28 -16.61 -3.14
CA GLU A 491 -7.75 -17.53 -2.11
C GLU A 491 -8.09 -16.78 -0.82
N LYS A 492 -9.17 -17.19 -0.15
CA LYS A 492 -9.57 -16.63 1.14
C LYS A 492 -8.84 -17.35 2.27
N LEU A 493 -8.28 -16.58 3.20
CA LEU A 493 -7.64 -17.08 4.43
C LEU A 493 -8.67 -17.33 5.53
#